data_57833be7f3a8d2ab438ac5cbe0ec9847
#
_entry.id   57833be7f3a8d2ab438ac5cbe0ec9847
#
_cell.length_a   1.000
_cell.length_b   1.000
_cell.length_c   1.000
_cell.angle_alpha   90.00
_cell.angle_beta   90.00
_cell.angle_gamma   90.00
#
_symmetry.space_group_name_H-M   'P 1'
#
loop_
_entity.id
_entity.type
_entity.pdbx_description
1 polymer ?
#
loop_
_entity_poly.entity_id
_entity_poly.type
_entity_poly.pdbx_seq_one_letter_code
_entity_poly.pdbx_strand_id
1 'polypeptide(L)'
;NQLFPARKPVVEVYAQIIADCQVAIDKAPAASNKFKANKMAANALLAKVYATMPNPDWAKVKQHCDVVIGGGYTLLPTFDHLFDSAHEGNTESIWEVNGDGWGSPIGAWSTFMFLGTDWKKFNAPSHTLVKAYTNNNDTQRLATTITRENVGWSDSYWSSTGYPFAYKMRDTNGKQNFYIARLADILLLKAEALASTGDFSGAMTLVNQVRTRAGIATTTAANQAAAIDKVLEERLMEL
;
A
#
# COMPACT_ATOMS: atom_id res chain seq x y z
N ASN A 1 -30.89 -17.78 -0.33
CA ASN A 1 -29.47 -17.66 -0.66
C ASN A 1 -29.30 -17.65 -2.17
N GLN A 2 -29.11 -16.48 -2.78
CA GLN A 2 -28.76 -16.39 -4.19
C GLN A 2 -27.26 -16.71 -4.32
N LEU A 3 -26.94 -17.89 -4.82
CA LEU A 3 -25.56 -18.28 -5.16
C LEU A 3 -24.98 -17.45 -6.31
N PHE A 4 -25.87 -16.83 -7.12
CA PHE A 4 -25.52 -16.00 -8.27
C PHE A 4 -26.31 -14.69 -8.22
N PRO A 5 -25.82 -13.66 -7.49
CA PRO A 5 -26.49 -12.37 -7.47
C PRO A 5 -26.40 -11.69 -8.84
N ALA A 6 -27.45 -11.01 -9.26
CA ALA A 6 -27.45 -10.20 -10.46
C ALA A 6 -26.46 -9.03 -10.31
N ARG A 7 -25.75 -8.71 -11.40
CA ARG A 7 -24.86 -7.53 -11.44
C ARG A 7 -25.68 -6.26 -11.23
N LYS A 8 -25.25 -5.44 -10.28
CA LYS A 8 -25.84 -4.13 -10.00
C LYS A 8 -25.12 -3.01 -10.76
N PRO A 9 -25.80 -1.90 -11.06
CA PRO A 9 -25.16 -0.69 -11.57
C PRO A 9 -24.05 -0.21 -10.64
N VAL A 10 -22.95 0.30 -11.21
CA VAL A 10 -21.77 0.74 -10.46
C VAL A 10 -22.13 1.79 -9.41
N VAL A 11 -23.04 2.71 -9.73
CA VAL A 11 -23.49 3.77 -8.81
C VAL A 11 -24.17 3.21 -7.56
N GLU A 12 -24.99 2.15 -7.70
CA GLU A 12 -25.63 1.50 -6.56
C GLU A 12 -24.60 0.80 -5.66
N VAL A 13 -23.57 0.17 -6.27
CA VAL A 13 -22.51 -0.48 -5.53
C VAL A 13 -21.70 0.54 -4.71
N TYR A 14 -21.28 1.66 -5.31
CA TYR A 14 -20.60 2.72 -4.59
C TYR A 14 -21.47 3.31 -3.46
N ALA A 15 -22.74 3.55 -3.72
CA ALA A 15 -23.67 4.05 -2.70
C ALA A 15 -23.76 3.11 -1.49
N GLN A 16 -23.83 1.80 -1.74
CA GLN A 16 -23.84 0.79 -0.66
C GLN A 16 -22.52 0.78 0.11
N ILE A 17 -21.37 0.78 -0.57
CA ILE A 17 -20.06 0.80 0.10
C ILE A 17 -19.92 2.04 0.98
N ILE A 18 -20.34 3.22 0.49
CA ILE A 18 -20.29 4.46 1.26
C ILE A 18 -21.18 4.37 2.51
N ALA A 19 -22.40 3.85 2.36
CA ALA A 19 -23.31 3.67 3.48
C ALA A 19 -22.73 2.69 4.54
N ASP A 20 -22.19 1.57 4.11
CA ASP A 20 -21.58 0.56 5.01
C ASP A 20 -20.37 1.14 5.75
N CYS A 21 -19.50 1.89 5.05
CA CYS A 21 -18.37 2.57 5.67
C CYS A 21 -18.83 3.63 6.68
N GLN A 22 -19.91 4.38 6.39
CA GLN A 22 -20.45 5.36 7.33
C GLN A 22 -20.98 4.68 8.59
N VAL A 23 -21.69 3.56 8.48
CA VAL A 23 -22.12 2.76 9.63
C VAL A 23 -20.90 2.29 10.46
N ALA A 24 -19.82 1.87 9.79
CA ALA A 24 -18.58 1.48 10.47
C ALA A 24 -17.92 2.66 11.19
N ILE A 25 -17.89 3.86 10.59
CA ILE A 25 -17.38 5.07 11.24
C ILE A 25 -18.19 5.42 12.50
N ASP A 26 -19.52 5.28 12.45
CA ASP A 26 -20.39 5.63 13.56
C ASP A 26 -20.31 4.60 14.71
N LYS A 27 -20.24 3.32 14.40
CA LYS A 27 -20.45 2.21 15.35
C LYS A 27 -19.20 1.43 15.72
N ALA A 28 -18.16 1.38 14.86
CA ALA A 28 -16.98 0.61 15.16
C ALA A 28 -16.20 1.22 16.35
N PRO A 29 -15.39 0.41 17.08
CA PRO A 29 -14.56 0.90 18.15
C PRO A 29 -13.48 1.87 17.63
N ALA A 30 -12.95 2.71 18.52
CA ALA A 30 -11.75 3.48 18.24
C ALA A 30 -10.56 2.55 17.89
N ALA A 31 -9.54 3.09 17.25
CA ALA A 31 -8.43 2.37 16.61
C ALA A 31 -7.47 1.61 17.57
N SER A 32 -7.95 1.01 18.65
CA SER A 32 -7.13 0.30 19.64
C SER A 32 -6.64 -1.08 19.18
N ASN A 33 -7.28 -1.69 18.19
CA ASN A 33 -6.90 -3.00 17.65
C ASN A 33 -6.76 -2.91 16.13
N LYS A 34 -5.53 -3.07 15.63
CA LYS A 34 -5.19 -2.96 14.21
C LYS A 34 -5.55 -4.21 13.39
N PHE A 35 -5.84 -5.31 14.05
CA PHE A 35 -6.24 -6.58 13.43
C PHE A 35 -7.76 -6.72 13.28
N LYS A 36 -8.52 -5.69 13.65
CA LYS A 36 -9.98 -5.63 13.51
C LYS A 36 -10.40 -4.34 12.81
N ALA A 37 -11.51 -4.41 12.09
CA ALA A 37 -12.13 -3.23 11.52
C ALA A 37 -12.42 -2.20 12.62
N ASN A 38 -11.99 -0.96 12.40
CA ASN A 38 -12.12 0.16 13.33
C ASN A 38 -12.48 1.44 12.56
N LYS A 39 -12.78 2.52 13.28
CA LYS A 39 -13.18 3.81 12.67
C LYS A 39 -12.13 4.37 11.71
N MET A 40 -10.83 4.20 12.01
CA MET A 40 -9.76 4.71 11.15
C MET A 40 -9.62 3.87 9.89
N ALA A 41 -9.76 2.54 9.99
CA ALA A 41 -9.81 1.64 8.84
C ALA A 41 -10.99 1.98 7.90
N ALA A 42 -12.18 2.29 8.46
CA ALA A 42 -13.33 2.70 7.67
C ALA A 42 -13.11 4.05 6.97
N ASN A 43 -12.48 5.03 7.62
CA ASN A 43 -12.10 6.31 6.98
C ASN A 43 -11.04 6.08 5.88
N ALA A 44 -10.02 5.26 6.12
CA ALA A 44 -9.01 4.93 5.13
C ALA A 44 -9.63 4.27 3.88
N LEU A 45 -10.56 3.33 4.07
CA LEU A 45 -11.28 2.68 2.98
C LEU A 45 -12.16 3.70 2.23
N LEU A 46 -12.87 4.57 2.95
CA LEU A 46 -13.77 5.54 2.35
C LEU A 46 -13.00 6.59 1.52
N ALA A 47 -11.80 7.01 1.96
CA ALA A 47 -10.90 7.84 1.16
C ALA A 47 -10.55 7.16 -0.18
N LYS A 48 -10.20 5.88 -0.17
CA LYS A 48 -9.93 5.10 -1.39
C LYS A 48 -11.15 4.97 -2.29
N VAL A 49 -12.31 4.75 -1.71
CA VAL A 49 -13.59 4.65 -2.44
C VAL A 49 -13.88 5.95 -3.20
N TYR A 50 -13.81 7.11 -2.54
CA TYR A 50 -14.03 8.40 -3.19
C TYR A 50 -13.00 8.72 -4.28
N ALA A 51 -11.76 8.26 -4.14
CA ALA A 51 -10.72 8.44 -5.15
C ALA A 51 -10.92 7.55 -6.39
N THR A 52 -11.58 6.39 -6.23
CA THR A 52 -11.76 5.40 -7.31
C THR A 52 -13.11 5.47 -8.01
N MET A 53 -14.00 6.37 -7.59
CA MET A 53 -15.25 6.64 -8.29
C MET A 53 -15.01 7.11 -9.74
N PRO A 54 -15.92 6.86 -10.69
CA PRO A 54 -15.81 7.37 -12.05
C PRO A 54 -15.58 8.89 -12.14
N ASN A 55 -16.12 9.63 -11.18
CA ASN A 55 -15.83 11.05 -10.94
C ASN A 55 -15.34 11.17 -9.50
N PRO A 56 -14.04 11.21 -9.24
CA PRO A 56 -13.49 11.27 -7.90
C PRO A 56 -13.95 12.49 -7.10
N ASP A 57 -14.34 12.29 -5.85
CA ASP A 57 -14.64 13.39 -4.93
C ASP A 57 -13.37 13.71 -4.09
N TRP A 58 -12.50 14.51 -4.67
CA TRP A 58 -11.24 14.89 -4.01
C TRP A 58 -11.42 15.65 -2.70
N ALA A 59 -12.55 16.33 -2.49
CA ALA A 59 -12.85 16.99 -1.22
C ALA A 59 -13.10 15.94 -0.12
N LYS A 60 -13.87 14.90 -0.43
CA LYS A 60 -14.10 13.78 0.47
C LYS A 60 -12.84 12.95 0.71
N VAL A 61 -12.03 12.72 -0.33
CA VAL A 61 -10.71 12.06 -0.18
C VAL A 61 -9.87 12.80 0.86
N LYS A 62 -9.68 14.12 0.71
CA LYS A 62 -8.93 14.95 1.67
C LYS A 62 -9.51 14.86 3.07
N GLN A 63 -10.83 15.00 3.21
CA GLN A 63 -11.52 14.95 4.50
C GLN A 63 -11.24 13.65 5.26
N HIS A 64 -11.39 12.49 4.61
CA HIS A 64 -11.19 11.19 5.24
C HIS A 64 -9.71 10.89 5.49
N CYS A 65 -8.81 11.31 4.59
CA CYS A 65 -7.37 11.23 4.83
C CYS A 65 -6.96 12.05 6.06
N ASP A 66 -7.51 13.27 6.23
CA ASP A 66 -7.21 14.14 7.37
C ASP A 66 -7.60 13.50 8.70
N VAL A 67 -8.76 12.84 8.76
CA VAL A 67 -9.19 12.09 9.94
C VAL A 67 -8.17 11.00 10.30
N VAL A 68 -7.71 10.24 9.29
CA VAL A 68 -6.74 9.15 9.52
C VAL A 68 -5.38 9.71 9.93
N ILE A 69 -4.88 10.73 9.23
CA ILE A 69 -3.58 11.37 9.54
C ILE A 69 -3.58 11.95 10.96
N GLY A 70 -4.70 12.55 11.37
CA GLY A 70 -4.90 13.05 12.74
C GLY A 70 -5.07 11.95 13.80
N GLY A 71 -5.14 10.68 13.41
CA GLY A 71 -5.35 9.54 14.29
C GLY A 71 -4.14 9.06 15.10
N GLY A 72 -3.01 9.78 15.04
CA GLY A 72 -1.81 9.48 15.84
C GLY A 72 -0.88 8.42 15.23
N TYR A 73 -1.03 8.09 13.95
CA TYR A 73 -0.11 7.21 13.23
C TYR A 73 1.18 7.95 12.86
N THR A 74 2.29 7.21 12.79
CA THR A 74 3.60 7.75 12.39
C THR A 74 4.30 6.79 11.44
N LEU A 75 5.01 7.31 10.44
CA LEU A 75 5.84 6.50 9.57
C LEU A 75 6.92 5.79 10.39
N LEU A 76 7.14 4.50 10.13
CA LEU A 76 8.27 3.79 10.71
C LEU A 76 9.58 4.39 10.17
N PRO A 77 10.59 4.62 11.02
CA PRO A 77 11.88 5.15 10.58
C PRO A 77 12.59 4.25 9.56
N THR A 78 12.44 2.93 9.74
CA THR A 78 13.07 1.91 8.89
C THR A 78 12.00 1.26 8.02
N PHE A 79 12.08 1.41 6.69
CA PHE A 79 11.13 0.84 5.74
C PHE A 79 11.05 -0.68 5.83
N ASP A 80 12.18 -1.35 6.05
CA ASP A 80 12.28 -2.80 6.13
C ASP A 80 11.43 -3.40 7.28
N HIS A 81 11.29 -2.67 8.39
CA HIS A 81 10.47 -3.08 9.53
C HIS A 81 8.97 -3.18 9.23
N LEU A 82 8.52 -2.65 8.10
CA LEU A 82 7.15 -2.87 7.62
C LEU A 82 6.87 -4.33 7.22
N PHE A 83 7.91 -5.10 6.93
CA PHE A 83 7.78 -6.41 6.29
C PHE A 83 8.43 -7.55 7.08
N ASP A 84 8.73 -7.33 8.35
CA ASP A 84 9.17 -8.38 9.26
C ASP A 84 8.12 -8.66 10.35
N SER A 85 8.11 -9.89 10.86
CA SER A 85 7.13 -10.30 11.89
C SER A 85 7.41 -9.72 13.28
N ALA A 86 8.56 -9.09 13.51
CA ALA A 86 8.91 -8.49 14.80
C ALA A 86 8.25 -7.11 15.00
N HIS A 87 7.82 -6.47 13.91
CA HIS A 87 7.26 -5.10 13.93
C HIS A 87 5.80 -5.04 13.50
N GLU A 88 5.05 -6.13 13.61
CA GLU A 88 3.62 -6.16 13.30
C GLU A 88 2.81 -5.29 14.27
N GLY A 89 1.67 -4.76 13.81
CA GLY A 89 0.86 -3.84 14.60
C GLY A 89 1.57 -2.51 14.93
N ASN A 90 2.56 -2.11 14.15
CA ASN A 90 3.41 -0.95 14.37
C ASN A 90 2.68 0.40 14.26
N THR A 91 3.39 1.51 14.50
CA THR A 91 2.81 2.85 14.53
C THR A 91 2.33 3.35 13.16
N GLU A 92 2.80 2.78 12.05
CA GLU A 92 2.35 3.12 10.70
C GLU A 92 1.09 2.34 10.27
N SER A 93 0.85 1.19 10.90
CA SER A 93 -0.28 0.32 10.59
C SER A 93 -1.62 0.92 11.01
N ILE A 94 -2.58 0.96 10.10
CA ILE A 94 -3.97 1.35 10.32
C ILE A 94 -4.84 0.10 10.42
N TRP A 95 -4.65 -0.85 9.51
CA TRP A 95 -5.38 -2.11 9.48
C TRP A 95 -4.53 -3.21 8.84
N GLU A 96 -4.40 -4.32 9.56
CA GLU A 96 -3.67 -5.52 9.13
C GLU A 96 -4.56 -6.75 9.16
N VAL A 97 -4.27 -7.69 8.28
CA VAL A 97 -4.75 -9.08 8.39
C VAL A 97 -3.68 -9.88 9.09
N ASN A 98 -4.06 -10.54 10.19
CA ASN A 98 -3.15 -11.35 10.99
C ASN A 98 -2.81 -12.67 10.31
N GLY A 99 -1.55 -13.08 10.35
CA GLY A 99 -1.05 -14.37 9.89
C GLY A 99 -0.55 -15.23 11.04
N ASP A 100 -1.15 -16.40 11.28
CA ASP A 100 -0.82 -17.27 12.41
C ASP A 100 0.13 -18.43 12.06
N GLY A 101 0.61 -18.48 10.82
CA GLY A 101 1.52 -19.51 10.36
C GLY A 101 0.86 -20.72 9.71
N TRP A 102 1.71 -21.62 9.19
CA TRP A 102 1.27 -22.82 8.51
C TRP A 102 0.44 -23.73 9.43
N GLY A 103 -0.63 -24.28 8.87
CA GLY A 103 -1.55 -25.13 9.62
C GLY A 103 -2.66 -24.36 10.37
N SER A 104 -2.57 -23.06 10.44
CA SER A 104 -3.67 -22.20 10.92
C SER A 104 -4.63 -21.86 9.79
N PRO A 105 -5.95 -21.70 10.06
CA PRO A 105 -6.90 -21.19 9.07
C PRO A 105 -6.58 -19.80 8.51
N ILE A 106 -5.74 -19.03 9.19
CA ILE A 106 -5.29 -17.68 8.81
C ILE A 106 -3.79 -17.63 8.52
N GLY A 107 -3.16 -18.78 8.26
CA GLY A 107 -1.76 -18.84 7.83
C GLY A 107 -1.59 -18.31 6.40
N ALA A 108 -0.60 -17.45 6.21
CA ALA A 108 -0.31 -16.83 4.92
C ALA A 108 0.68 -17.66 4.11
N TRP A 109 0.25 -18.35 3.07
CA TRP A 109 1.17 -19.03 2.14
C TRP A 109 1.62 -18.16 0.95
N SER A 110 1.29 -16.88 1.00
CA SER A 110 1.67 -15.88 -0.01
C SER A 110 3.18 -15.81 -0.25
N THR A 111 4.02 -16.00 0.78
CA THR A 111 5.47 -16.04 0.61
C THR A 111 5.89 -17.05 -0.46
N PHE A 112 5.29 -18.24 -0.50
CA PHE A 112 5.58 -19.24 -1.53
C PHE A 112 5.12 -18.83 -2.93
N MET A 113 4.17 -17.92 -3.04
CA MET A 113 3.74 -17.35 -4.32
C MET A 113 4.78 -16.43 -4.94
N PHE A 114 5.66 -15.86 -4.09
CA PHE A 114 6.57 -14.78 -4.49
C PHE A 114 8.05 -15.16 -4.36
N LEU A 115 8.41 -16.05 -3.43
CA LEU A 115 9.79 -16.42 -3.12
C LEU A 115 10.07 -17.91 -3.35
N GLY A 116 11.35 -18.22 -3.58
CA GLY A 116 11.88 -19.56 -3.75
C GLY A 116 12.31 -19.87 -5.18
N THR A 117 13.40 -20.62 -5.30
CA THR A 117 14.05 -20.93 -6.58
C THR A 117 13.54 -22.20 -7.25
N ASP A 118 12.63 -22.91 -6.60
CA ASP A 118 12.08 -24.21 -7.00
C ASP A 118 11.23 -24.15 -8.27
N TRP A 119 10.57 -23.01 -8.53
CA TRP A 119 9.75 -22.78 -9.73
C TRP A 119 9.52 -21.29 -9.95
N LYS A 120 9.04 -20.90 -11.16
CA LYS A 120 8.69 -19.53 -11.51
C LYS A 120 7.51 -19.03 -10.63
N LYS A 121 7.73 -17.93 -9.91
CA LYS A 121 6.73 -17.35 -9.03
C LYS A 121 5.72 -16.46 -9.79
N PHE A 122 4.59 -16.14 -9.15
CA PHE A 122 3.46 -15.50 -9.82
C PHE A 122 3.65 -14.01 -10.08
N ASN A 123 4.44 -13.32 -9.28
CA ASN A 123 4.56 -11.85 -9.36
C ASN A 123 6.03 -11.44 -9.30
N ALA A 124 6.74 -11.64 -10.39
CA ALA A 124 8.11 -11.12 -10.50
C ALA A 124 8.10 -9.59 -10.62
N PRO A 125 9.03 -8.89 -9.97
CA PRO A 125 9.18 -7.45 -10.10
C PRO A 125 9.35 -6.99 -11.55
N SER A 126 8.71 -5.89 -11.92
CA SER A 126 8.84 -5.34 -13.26
C SER A 126 10.15 -4.58 -13.46
N HIS A 127 10.64 -4.48 -14.70
CA HIS A 127 11.76 -3.61 -15.05
C HIS A 127 11.47 -2.15 -14.70
N THR A 128 10.22 -1.70 -14.82
CA THR A 128 9.79 -0.34 -14.47
C THR A 128 9.99 -0.07 -12.98
N LEU A 129 9.62 -1.00 -12.12
CA LEU A 129 9.82 -0.87 -10.66
C LEU A 129 11.30 -0.79 -10.31
N VAL A 130 12.13 -1.67 -10.88
CA VAL A 130 13.59 -1.64 -10.65
C VAL A 130 14.18 -0.31 -11.11
N LYS A 131 13.77 0.20 -12.30
CA LYS A 131 14.22 1.51 -12.80
C LYS A 131 13.78 2.67 -11.91
N ALA A 132 12.56 2.63 -11.35
CA ALA A 132 12.09 3.67 -10.45
C ALA A 132 13.01 3.79 -9.22
N TYR A 133 13.36 2.68 -8.58
CA TYR A 133 14.31 2.68 -7.47
C TYR A 133 15.70 3.18 -7.89
N THR A 134 16.26 2.67 -8.99
CA THR A 134 17.62 3.03 -9.41
C THR A 134 17.73 4.50 -9.84
N ASN A 135 16.74 5.03 -10.54
CA ASN A 135 16.69 6.44 -10.96
C ASN A 135 16.58 7.40 -9.77
N ASN A 136 15.99 6.96 -8.66
CA ASN A 136 15.86 7.75 -7.44
C ASN A 136 16.97 7.47 -6.42
N ASN A 137 17.96 6.63 -6.73
CA ASN A 137 18.99 6.14 -5.79
C ASN A 137 18.39 5.52 -4.51
N ASP A 138 17.23 4.88 -4.63
CA ASP A 138 16.49 4.30 -3.52
C ASP A 138 16.95 2.88 -3.23
N THR A 139 18.12 2.78 -2.66
CA THR A 139 18.75 1.47 -2.36
C THR A 139 18.08 0.75 -1.19
N GLN A 140 17.50 1.49 -0.23
CA GLN A 140 16.87 0.90 0.94
C GLN A 140 15.58 0.18 0.54
N ARG A 141 14.65 0.88 -0.15
CA ARG A 141 13.41 0.25 -0.57
C ARG A 141 13.63 -0.81 -1.64
N LEU A 142 14.62 -0.63 -2.52
CA LEU A 142 15.01 -1.67 -3.48
C LEU A 142 15.38 -2.98 -2.77
N ALA A 143 16.26 -2.92 -1.77
CA ALA A 143 16.71 -4.10 -1.03
C ALA A 143 15.58 -4.78 -0.23
N THR A 144 14.66 -3.99 0.33
CA THR A 144 13.48 -4.52 1.05
C THR A 144 12.44 -5.13 0.13
N THR A 145 12.30 -4.58 -1.08
CA THR A 145 11.21 -4.98 -2.00
C THR A 145 11.63 -6.13 -2.91
N ILE A 146 12.91 -6.24 -3.24
CA ILE A 146 13.40 -7.18 -4.26
C ILE A 146 14.63 -7.91 -3.75
N THR A 147 14.55 -9.25 -3.66
CA THR A 147 15.73 -10.11 -3.54
C THR A 147 16.10 -10.71 -4.89
N ARG A 148 17.36 -11.16 -5.03
CA ARG A 148 17.87 -11.74 -6.28
C ARG A 148 18.54 -13.08 -6.00
N GLU A 149 18.16 -14.08 -6.80
CA GLU A 149 18.65 -15.45 -6.68
C GLU A 149 19.04 -16.01 -8.06
N ASN A 150 19.97 -16.94 -8.09
CA ASN A 150 20.22 -17.73 -9.30
C ASN A 150 19.21 -18.87 -9.38
N VAL A 151 18.60 -19.06 -10.53
CA VAL A 151 17.58 -20.09 -10.76
C VAL A 151 17.97 -21.00 -11.89
N GLY A 152 17.48 -22.26 -11.85
CA GLY A 152 17.74 -23.27 -12.90
C GLY A 152 16.81 -23.15 -14.11
N TRP A 153 15.96 -22.15 -14.16
CA TRP A 153 14.97 -21.89 -15.22
C TRP A 153 15.01 -20.41 -15.64
N SER A 154 14.35 -20.04 -16.73
CA SER A 154 14.19 -18.66 -17.18
C SER A 154 12.83 -18.50 -17.85
N ASP A 155 12.30 -17.28 -17.81
CA ASP A 155 11.06 -16.90 -18.51
C ASP A 155 11.30 -15.93 -19.65
N SER A 156 12.55 -15.70 -20.05
CA SER A 156 12.98 -14.70 -21.03
C SER A 156 12.72 -13.23 -20.66
N TYR A 157 12.01 -12.96 -19.57
CA TYR A 157 11.77 -11.61 -19.07
C TYR A 157 12.92 -11.13 -18.16
N TRP A 158 13.44 -12.04 -17.32
CA TRP A 158 14.63 -11.84 -16.51
C TRP A 158 15.67 -12.93 -16.77
N SER A 159 16.95 -12.60 -16.61
CA SER A 159 18.03 -13.59 -16.63
C SER A 159 17.86 -14.61 -15.51
N SER A 160 18.26 -15.85 -15.75
CA SER A 160 18.36 -16.89 -14.70
C SER A 160 19.42 -16.57 -13.64
N THR A 161 20.39 -15.72 -13.97
CA THR A 161 21.40 -15.21 -13.03
C THR A 161 20.87 -13.93 -12.40
N GLY A 162 20.71 -13.91 -11.08
CA GLY A 162 20.19 -12.78 -10.34
C GLY A 162 18.71 -12.50 -10.67
N TYR A 163 17.91 -13.55 -10.83
CA TYR A 163 16.46 -13.43 -11.05
C TYR A 163 15.80 -12.71 -9.87
N PRO A 164 14.98 -11.66 -10.10
CA PRO A 164 14.37 -10.91 -9.02
C PRO A 164 13.09 -11.57 -8.50
N PHE A 165 12.95 -11.62 -7.19
CA PHE A 165 11.74 -12.05 -6.49
C PHE A 165 11.17 -10.89 -5.65
N ALA A 166 9.85 -10.81 -5.56
CA ALA A 166 9.19 -9.87 -4.66
C ALA A 166 9.46 -10.29 -3.20
N TYR A 167 9.99 -9.37 -2.38
CA TYR A 167 10.54 -9.70 -1.05
C TYR A 167 9.77 -9.06 0.12
N LYS A 168 8.74 -8.28 -0.14
CA LYS A 168 7.87 -7.72 0.91
C LYS A 168 7.09 -8.80 1.68
N MET A 169 6.80 -9.96 1.04
CA MET A 169 6.19 -11.13 1.67
C MET A 169 7.26 -12.21 1.80
N ARG A 170 7.96 -12.27 2.95
CA ARG A 170 9.19 -13.04 3.09
C ARG A 170 9.24 -14.03 4.26
N ASP A 171 8.24 -14.03 5.15
CA ASP A 171 8.20 -15.02 6.22
C ASP A 171 7.73 -16.37 5.71
N THR A 172 8.69 -17.31 5.60
CA THR A 172 8.44 -18.68 5.15
C THR A 172 7.63 -19.52 6.14
N ASN A 173 7.40 -19.04 7.36
CA ASN A 173 6.53 -19.70 8.35
C ASN A 173 5.06 -19.30 8.19
N GLY A 174 4.73 -18.41 7.26
CA GLY A 174 3.35 -17.95 7.00
C GLY A 174 2.76 -17.11 8.14
N LYS A 175 3.59 -16.47 8.95
CA LYS A 175 3.17 -15.64 10.09
C LYS A 175 3.10 -14.17 9.78
N GLN A 176 3.64 -13.73 8.65
CA GLN A 176 3.68 -12.32 8.29
C GLN A 176 2.28 -11.77 8.02
N ASN A 177 1.96 -10.64 8.66
CA ASN A 177 0.73 -9.90 8.45
C ASN A 177 0.71 -9.16 7.10
N PHE A 178 -0.52 -8.84 6.66
CA PHE A 178 -0.75 -8.02 5.47
C PHE A 178 -1.35 -6.67 5.84
N TYR A 179 -0.76 -5.59 5.37
CA TYR A 179 -1.39 -4.28 5.47
C TYR A 179 -2.56 -4.15 4.50
N ILE A 180 -3.76 -3.86 5.02
CA ILE A 180 -4.89 -3.38 4.22
C ILE A 180 -4.79 -1.87 4.07
N ALA A 181 -4.34 -1.19 5.13
CA ALA A 181 -4.10 0.25 5.12
C ALA A 181 -2.94 0.62 6.06
N ARG A 182 -2.05 1.49 5.60
CA ARG A 182 -0.97 2.09 6.39
C ARG A 182 -0.82 3.57 6.08
N LEU A 183 -0.19 4.32 6.98
CA LEU A 183 -0.12 5.78 6.91
C LEU A 183 0.46 6.30 5.59
N ALA A 184 1.54 5.69 5.08
CA ALA A 184 2.16 6.15 3.84
C ALA A 184 1.17 6.12 2.64
N ASP A 185 0.33 5.09 2.54
CA ASP A 185 -0.71 5.04 1.50
C ASP A 185 -1.71 6.18 1.62
N ILE A 186 -2.10 6.53 2.86
CA ILE A 186 -3.04 7.65 3.10
C ILE A 186 -2.40 9.02 2.85
N LEU A 187 -1.12 9.19 3.20
CA LEU A 187 -0.37 10.41 2.87
C LEU A 187 -0.28 10.60 1.35
N LEU A 188 0.06 9.56 0.61
CA LEU A 188 0.17 9.61 -0.84
C LEU A 188 -1.19 9.75 -1.54
N LEU A 189 -2.25 9.16 -1.00
CA LEU A 189 -3.62 9.35 -1.49
C LEU A 189 -4.08 10.80 -1.29
N LYS A 190 -3.78 11.41 -0.13
CA LYS A 190 -4.04 12.83 0.09
C LYS A 190 -3.20 13.71 -0.83
N ALA A 191 -1.93 13.36 -1.08
CA ALA A 191 -1.08 14.07 -2.03
C ALA A 191 -1.67 14.04 -3.45
N GLU A 192 -2.23 12.91 -3.88
CA GLU A 192 -2.93 12.78 -5.16
C GLU A 192 -4.15 13.72 -5.22
N ALA A 193 -4.95 13.79 -4.16
CA ALA A 193 -6.10 14.68 -4.07
C ALA A 193 -5.70 16.16 -4.10
N LEU A 194 -4.61 16.54 -3.42
CA LEU A 194 -4.07 17.90 -3.44
C LEU A 194 -3.56 18.27 -4.83
N ALA A 195 -2.77 17.39 -5.47
CA ALA A 195 -2.28 17.59 -6.84
C ALA A 195 -3.44 17.75 -7.83
N SER A 196 -4.46 16.90 -7.71
CA SER A 196 -5.65 16.92 -8.58
C SER A 196 -6.51 18.19 -8.40
N THR A 197 -6.39 18.86 -7.26
CA THR A 197 -7.13 20.11 -6.95
C THR A 197 -6.27 21.37 -6.97
N GLY A 198 -5.03 21.30 -7.48
CA GLY A 198 -4.16 22.45 -7.76
C GLY A 198 -3.21 22.84 -6.62
N ASP A 199 -3.22 22.16 -5.49
CA ASP A 199 -2.25 22.38 -4.41
C ASP A 199 -1.00 21.48 -4.58
N PHE A 200 -0.13 21.86 -5.52
CA PHE A 200 1.08 21.12 -5.84
C PHE A 200 2.11 21.15 -4.71
N SER A 201 2.21 22.26 -4.00
CA SER A 201 3.11 22.42 -2.86
C SER A 201 2.72 21.52 -1.69
N GLY A 202 1.42 21.50 -1.35
CA GLY A 202 0.88 20.60 -0.34
C GLY A 202 1.07 19.13 -0.70
N ALA A 203 0.84 18.78 -1.98
CA ALA A 203 1.08 17.42 -2.48
C ALA A 203 2.55 16.99 -2.30
N MET A 204 3.50 17.85 -2.71
CA MET A 204 4.93 17.54 -2.58
C MET A 204 5.40 17.50 -1.13
N THR A 205 4.78 18.26 -0.24
CA THR A 205 5.06 18.17 1.20
C THR A 205 4.80 16.75 1.72
N LEU A 206 3.68 16.12 1.35
CA LEU A 206 3.35 14.76 1.77
C LEU A 206 4.23 13.71 1.08
N VAL A 207 4.48 13.86 -0.22
CA VAL A 207 5.42 13.00 -0.95
C VAL A 207 6.79 13.03 -0.30
N ASN A 208 7.29 14.23 0.06
CA ASN A 208 8.60 14.41 0.65
C ASN A 208 8.71 13.83 2.08
N GLN A 209 7.62 13.71 2.83
CA GLN A 209 7.64 12.96 4.09
C GLN A 209 8.01 11.49 3.86
N VAL A 210 7.39 10.85 2.85
CA VAL A 210 7.67 9.46 2.49
C VAL A 210 9.10 9.31 1.95
N ARG A 211 9.54 10.22 1.06
CA ARG A 211 10.89 10.25 0.49
C ARG A 211 11.97 10.43 1.56
N THR A 212 11.74 11.31 2.52
CA THR A 212 12.67 11.53 3.65
C THR A 212 12.82 10.27 4.49
N ARG A 213 11.72 9.56 4.79
CA ARG A 213 11.77 8.28 5.48
C ARG A 213 12.56 7.23 4.70
N ALA A 214 12.42 7.21 3.38
CA ALA A 214 13.17 6.32 2.49
C ALA A 214 14.65 6.72 2.32
N GLY A 215 15.07 7.86 2.85
CA GLY A 215 16.44 8.36 2.75
C GLY A 215 16.82 8.87 1.37
N ILE A 216 15.85 9.28 0.54
CA ILE A 216 16.09 9.81 -0.81
C ILE A 216 15.78 11.31 -0.90
N ALA A 217 16.32 11.94 -1.93
CA ALA A 217 16.17 13.38 -2.14
C ALA A 217 14.70 13.80 -2.27
N THR A 218 14.37 14.96 -1.72
CA THR A 218 13.06 15.61 -1.89
C THR A 218 12.82 16.02 -3.34
N THR A 219 11.56 16.22 -3.70
CA THR A 219 11.15 16.61 -5.06
C THR A 219 10.18 17.79 -5.02
N THR A 220 10.03 18.47 -6.16
CA THR A 220 9.07 19.56 -6.37
C THR A 220 8.29 19.31 -7.66
N ALA A 221 7.17 20.00 -7.83
CA ALA A 221 6.37 19.95 -9.07
C ALA A 221 5.94 21.36 -9.45
N ALA A 222 6.10 21.70 -10.74
CA ALA A 222 5.77 23.02 -11.26
C ALA A 222 4.32 23.15 -11.75
N ASN A 223 3.62 22.04 -11.95
CA ASN A 223 2.25 21.99 -12.46
C ASN A 223 1.55 20.68 -12.04
N GLN A 224 0.25 20.58 -12.36
CA GLN A 224 -0.59 19.44 -11.98
C GLN A 224 -0.07 18.11 -12.53
N ALA A 225 0.27 18.05 -13.80
CA ALA A 225 0.73 16.80 -14.42
C ALA A 225 2.02 16.30 -13.74
N ALA A 226 3.00 17.18 -13.52
CA ALA A 226 4.23 16.85 -12.82
C ALA A 226 3.98 16.43 -11.36
N ALA A 227 3.02 17.05 -10.68
CA ALA A 227 2.67 16.68 -9.31
C ALA A 227 2.04 15.29 -9.25
N ILE A 228 1.10 14.98 -10.14
CA ILE A 228 0.47 13.65 -10.24
C ILE A 228 1.52 12.58 -10.58
N ASP A 229 2.40 12.84 -11.56
CA ASP A 229 3.46 11.90 -11.94
C ASP A 229 4.38 11.59 -10.75
N LYS A 230 4.75 12.61 -9.96
CA LYS A 230 5.59 12.42 -8.75
C LYS A 230 4.86 11.65 -7.64
N VAL A 231 3.57 11.87 -7.45
CA VAL A 231 2.77 11.09 -6.50
C VAL A 231 2.69 9.64 -6.94
N LEU A 232 2.41 9.37 -8.21
CA LEU A 232 2.29 8.00 -8.74
C LEU A 232 3.64 7.26 -8.73
N GLU A 233 4.74 7.95 -9.05
CA GLU A 233 6.10 7.38 -8.93
C GLU A 233 6.41 6.99 -7.49
N GLU A 234 6.08 7.87 -6.52
CA GLU A 234 6.30 7.57 -5.11
C GLU A 234 5.40 6.42 -4.62
N ARG A 235 4.14 6.36 -5.05
CA ARG A 235 3.24 5.23 -4.75
C ARG A 235 3.79 3.91 -5.31
N LEU A 236 4.34 3.91 -6.52
CA LEU A 236 4.96 2.73 -7.13
C LEU A 236 6.13 2.19 -6.31
N MET A 237 6.96 3.08 -5.76
CA MET A 237 8.13 2.68 -4.96
C MET A 237 7.77 2.31 -3.52
N GLU A 238 6.75 2.93 -2.97
CA GLU A 238 6.37 2.80 -1.56
C GLU A 238 5.44 1.60 -1.32
N LEU A 239 4.41 1.43 -2.16
CA LEU A 239 3.31 0.48 -1.95
C LEU A 239 3.51 -0.82 -2.68
#